data_f8d01e601d10e980925aea99cee7cfe7
#
_entry.id   f8d01e601d10e980925aea99cee7cfe7
#
_cell.length_a   1.000
_cell.length_b   1.000
_cell.length_c   1.000
_cell.angle_alpha   90.00
_cell.angle_beta   90.00
_cell.angle_gamma   90.00
#
_symmetry.space_group_name_H-M   'P 1'
#
loop_
_entity.id
_entity.type
_entity.pdbx_description
1 polymer ?
#
loop_
_entity_poly.entity_id
_entity_poly.type
_entity_poly.pdbx_seq_one_letter_code
_entity_poly.pdbx_strand_id
1 'polypeptide(L)'
;MQKYTVKKDEKKIIQIKESGDYLVELNGQGAQAEILGSFLAENSEKININITVIHKAKNTLTNTTLRGVARDKSSIRFFGKIIIEENCGLSNSFLTERVLLLSDKARAETVPELEILTDDVKCSHAASISKIPESQLFYLQSRGISKKQAEDLIIDGFLDLPML
;
A
#
# COMPACT_ATOMS: atom_id res chain seq x y z
N MET A 1 12.81 6.12 11.47
CA MET A 1 12.42 6.51 10.10
C MET A 1 13.44 5.94 9.13
N GLN A 2 12.97 5.12 8.19
CA GLN A 2 13.81 4.57 7.11
C GLN A 2 13.71 5.51 5.90
N LYS A 3 14.87 5.93 5.36
CA LYS A 3 14.93 6.87 4.24
C LYS A 3 15.51 6.21 2.99
N TYR A 4 14.82 6.38 1.86
CA TYR A 4 15.23 5.93 0.54
C TYR A 4 15.34 7.12 -0.40
N THR A 5 16.41 7.16 -1.18
CA THR A 5 16.59 8.16 -2.24
C THR A 5 16.71 7.44 -3.58
N VAL A 6 15.98 7.94 -4.58
CA VAL A 6 16.00 7.45 -5.96
C VAL A 6 16.62 8.53 -6.83
N LYS A 7 17.71 8.18 -7.50
CA LYS A 7 18.52 9.10 -8.30
C LYS A 7 17.98 9.22 -9.74
N LYS A 8 18.60 10.09 -10.51
CA LYS A 8 18.28 10.29 -11.93
C LYS A 8 18.28 8.97 -12.69
N ASP A 9 17.18 8.71 -13.45
CA ASP A 9 16.97 7.54 -14.30
C ASP A 9 17.08 6.17 -13.54
N GLU A 10 17.09 6.20 -12.21
CA GLU A 10 17.10 4.99 -11.36
C GLU A 10 15.69 4.42 -11.22
N LYS A 11 15.58 3.08 -11.29
CA LYS A 11 14.41 2.31 -10.89
C LYS A 11 14.70 1.57 -9.60
N LYS A 12 13.82 1.69 -8.61
CA LYS A 12 14.01 1.06 -7.30
C LYS A 12 12.73 0.36 -6.83
N ILE A 13 12.90 -0.88 -6.36
CA ILE A 13 11.85 -1.60 -5.66
C ILE A 13 12.13 -1.49 -4.16
N ILE A 14 11.16 -0.99 -3.40
CA ILE A 14 11.24 -0.79 -1.96
C ILE A 14 10.20 -1.67 -1.30
N GLN A 15 10.64 -2.62 -0.50
CA GLN A 15 9.77 -3.50 0.26
C GLN A 15 9.61 -2.98 1.69
N ILE A 16 8.38 -2.72 2.09
CA ILE A 16 8.00 -2.34 3.45
C ILE A 16 7.65 -3.64 4.19
N LYS A 17 8.43 -3.98 5.22
CA LYS A 17 8.32 -5.29 5.91
C LYS A 17 7.85 -5.20 7.36
N GLU A 18 7.90 -4.03 7.97
CA GLU A 18 7.63 -3.85 9.39
C GLU A 18 6.96 -2.50 9.67
N SER A 19 6.35 -2.36 10.83
CA SER A 19 5.79 -1.08 11.31
C SER A 19 6.86 -0.01 11.39
N GLY A 20 6.53 1.22 10.99
CA GLY A 20 7.46 2.33 11.07
C GLY A 20 7.16 3.48 10.10
N ASP A 21 8.09 4.43 10.10
CA ASP A 21 8.05 5.62 9.26
C ASP A 21 9.04 5.46 8.10
N TYR A 22 8.53 5.71 6.89
CA TYR A 22 9.27 5.55 5.64
C TYR A 22 9.22 6.86 4.84
N LEU A 23 10.37 7.31 4.38
CA LEU A 23 10.51 8.46 3.50
C LEU A 23 11.19 8.04 2.19
N VAL A 24 10.50 8.25 1.07
CA VAL A 24 11.03 7.97 -0.27
C VAL A 24 11.14 9.29 -1.03
N GLU A 25 12.34 9.68 -1.42
CA GLU A 25 12.61 10.90 -2.18
C GLU A 25 13.08 10.56 -3.59
N LEU A 26 12.40 11.11 -4.61
CA LEU A 26 12.80 11.04 -6.01
C LEU A 26 13.55 12.32 -6.38
N ASN A 27 14.89 12.27 -6.24
CA ASN A 27 15.75 13.46 -6.35
C ASN A 27 16.30 13.71 -7.76
N GLY A 28 16.00 12.84 -8.71
CA GLY A 28 16.51 12.97 -10.08
C GLY A 28 15.44 12.80 -11.14
N GLN A 29 15.57 13.53 -12.25
CA GLN A 29 14.69 13.38 -13.40
C GLN A 29 14.66 11.93 -13.88
N GLY A 30 13.48 11.40 -14.21
CA GLY A 30 13.30 10.02 -14.65
C GLY A 30 13.37 8.97 -13.54
N ALA A 31 13.51 9.37 -12.26
CA ALA A 31 13.52 8.45 -11.13
C ALA A 31 12.18 7.72 -10.99
N GLN A 32 12.23 6.42 -10.71
CA GLN A 32 11.05 5.57 -10.55
C GLN A 32 11.16 4.72 -9.27
N ALA A 33 10.06 4.59 -8.52
CA ALA A 33 9.99 3.70 -7.38
C ALA A 33 8.71 2.86 -7.40
N GLU A 34 8.87 1.57 -7.17
CA GLU A 34 7.80 0.63 -6.84
C GLU A 34 7.89 0.34 -5.34
N ILE A 35 6.84 0.65 -4.57
CA ILE A 35 6.83 0.53 -3.12
C ILE A 35 5.76 -0.47 -2.74
N LEU A 36 6.17 -1.57 -2.11
CA LEU A 36 5.32 -2.73 -1.85
C LEU A 36 5.33 -3.07 -0.36
N GLY A 37 4.15 -3.22 0.24
CA GLY A 37 3.99 -3.69 1.60
C GLY A 37 2.80 -4.62 1.74
N SER A 38 3.01 -5.77 2.39
CA SER A 38 2.00 -6.81 2.58
C SER A 38 2.07 -7.30 4.03
N PHE A 39 0.93 -7.26 4.76
CA PHE A 39 0.91 -7.43 6.21
C PHE A 39 -0.26 -8.31 6.64
N LEU A 40 0.03 -9.27 7.52
CA LEU A 40 -0.96 -10.04 8.24
C LEU A 40 -0.84 -9.72 9.73
N ALA A 41 -1.87 -9.12 10.30
CA ALA A 41 -1.94 -8.81 11.73
C ALA A 41 -2.91 -9.78 12.43
N GLU A 42 -2.45 -10.39 13.51
CA GLU A 42 -3.19 -11.41 14.25
C GLU A 42 -3.23 -11.12 15.77
N ASN A 43 -4.09 -11.81 16.48
CA ASN A 43 -4.24 -11.70 17.92
C ASN A 43 -4.56 -10.26 18.38
N SER A 44 -3.59 -9.54 18.92
CA SER A 44 -3.70 -8.15 19.36
C SER A 44 -2.59 -7.28 18.77
N GLU A 45 -1.99 -7.73 17.68
CA GLU A 45 -0.93 -7.03 16.98
C GLU A 45 -1.42 -5.70 16.42
N LYS A 46 -0.53 -4.70 16.43
CA LYS A 46 -0.77 -3.38 15.86
C LYS A 46 0.28 -3.09 14.81
N ILE A 47 -0.15 -2.96 13.56
CA ILE A 47 0.71 -2.59 12.45
C ILE A 47 0.43 -1.14 12.07
N ASN A 48 1.46 -0.29 12.13
CA ASN A 48 1.37 1.11 11.77
C ASN A 48 2.44 1.41 10.72
N ILE A 49 2.02 1.77 9.52
CA ILE A 49 2.89 2.16 8.41
C ILE A 49 2.62 3.62 8.08
N ASN A 50 3.63 4.46 8.22
CA ASN A 50 3.59 5.84 7.77
C ASN A 50 4.58 5.97 6.61
N ILE A 51 4.07 6.27 5.42
CA ILE A 51 4.90 6.44 4.23
C ILE A 51 4.73 7.83 3.65
N THR A 52 5.84 8.52 3.41
CA THR A 52 5.86 9.78 2.69
C THR A 52 6.70 9.63 1.43
N VAL A 53 6.11 9.97 0.29
CA VAL A 53 6.78 9.98 -1.02
C VAL A 53 6.91 11.42 -1.46
N ILE A 54 8.13 11.86 -1.80
CA ILE A 54 8.39 13.24 -2.24
C ILE A 54 9.02 13.21 -3.63
N HIS A 55 8.33 13.83 -4.59
CA HIS A 55 8.85 14.08 -5.92
C HIS A 55 9.57 15.43 -5.94
N LYS A 56 10.90 15.42 -6.11
CA LYS A 56 11.78 16.61 -6.14
C LYS A 56 12.39 16.87 -7.51
N ALA A 57 11.93 16.17 -8.53
CA ALA A 57 12.40 16.32 -9.91
C ALA A 57 11.27 16.05 -10.91
N LYS A 58 11.45 16.51 -12.13
CA LYS A 58 10.50 16.31 -13.25
C LYS A 58 10.50 14.86 -13.72
N ASN A 59 9.36 14.43 -14.31
CA ASN A 59 9.22 13.15 -14.99
C ASN A 59 9.57 11.96 -14.09
N THR A 60 9.07 11.98 -12.86
CA THR A 60 9.27 10.90 -11.87
C THR A 60 8.01 10.05 -11.73
N LEU A 61 8.18 8.78 -11.34
CA LEU A 61 7.06 7.85 -11.21
C LEU A 61 7.14 7.10 -9.88
N THR A 62 6.02 7.03 -9.15
CA THR A 62 5.88 6.09 -8.03
C THR A 62 4.57 5.32 -8.10
N ASN A 63 4.67 4.02 -7.80
CA ASN A 63 3.53 3.18 -7.48
C ASN A 63 3.71 2.64 -6.07
N THR A 64 2.80 2.98 -5.18
CA THR A 64 2.80 2.48 -3.79
C THR A 64 1.60 1.55 -3.60
N THR A 65 1.85 0.32 -3.20
CA THR A 65 0.80 -0.65 -2.89
C THR A 65 1.01 -1.23 -1.51
N LEU A 66 0.06 -0.95 -0.61
CA LEU A 66 0.00 -1.50 0.74
C LEU A 66 -1.23 -2.41 0.85
N ARG A 67 -1.03 -3.66 1.24
CA ARG A 67 -2.09 -4.62 1.53
C ARG A 67 -2.00 -5.12 2.95
N GLY A 68 -3.14 -5.19 3.62
CA GLY A 68 -3.22 -5.64 5.00
C GLY A 68 -4.39 -6.59 5.24
N VAL A 69 -4.18 -7.57 6.08
CA VAL A 69 -5.24 -8.44 6.60
C VAL A 69 -5.20 -8.38 8.12
N ALA A 70 -6.31 -8.02 8.74
CA ALA A 70 -6.42 -7.96 10.20
C ALA A 70 -7.47 -8.96 10.71
N ARG A 71 -7.09 -9.77 11.69
CA ARG A 71 -8.00 -10.72 12.36
C ARG A 71 -7.90 -10.61 13.88
N ASP A 72 -8.80 -11.29 14.58
CA ASP A 72 -8.93 -11.28 16.04
C ASP A 72 -9.21 -9.88 16.61
N LYS A 73 -8.30 -9.34 17.41
CA LYS A 73 -8.33 -8.00 17.99
C LYS A 73 -7.21 -7.10 17.45
N SER A 74 -6.63 -7.51 16.33
CA SER A 74 -5.52 -6.77 15.74
C SER A 74 -5.97 -5.48 15.05
N SER A 75 -5.01 -4.62 14.74
CA SER A 75 -5.27 -3.37 14.03
C SER A 75 -4.18 -3.06 13.02
N ILE A 76 -4.60 -2.51 11.88
CA ILE A 76 -3.70 -2.03 10.83
C ILE A 76 -4.02 -0.56 10.55
N ARG A 77 -2.99 0.29 10.57
CA ARG A 77 -3.10 1.68 10.15
C ARG A 77 -2.08 1.97 9.07
N PHE A 78 -2.57 2.45 7.93
CA PHE A 78 -1.76 2.98 6.85
C PHE A 78 -1.96 4.49 6.77
N PHE A 79 -0.87 5.23 6.81
CA PHE A 79 -0.82 6.65 6.51
C PHE A 79 0.11 6.84 5.31
N GLY A 80 -0.46 7.27 4.20
CA GLY A 80 0.26 7.48 2.96
C GLY A 80 0.21 8.94 2.51
N LYS A 81 1.36 9.62 2.44
CA LYS A 81 1.45 10.98 1.93
C LYS A 81 2.27 11.05 0.66
N ILE A 82 1.71 11.70 -0.37
CA ILE A 82 2.43 12.04 -1.60
C ILE A 82 2.61 13.54 -1.64
N ILE A 83 3.85 13.99 -1.88
CA ILE A 83 4.20 15.39 -2.12
C ILE A 83 4.83 15.49 -3.49
N ILE A 84 4.29 16.35 -4.35
CA ILE A 84 4.93 16.72 -5.62
C ILE A 84 5.31 18.19 -5.51
N GLU A 85 6.61 18.46 -5.40
CA GLU A 85 7.16 19.80 -5.20
C GLU A 85 6.98 20.68 -6.43
N GLU A 86 7.23 21.97 -6.29
CA GLU A 86 7.22 22.95 -7.39
C GLU A 86 8.19 22.53 -8.51
N ASN A 87 7.82 22.84 -9.74
CA ASN A 87 8.61 22.54 -10.95
C ASN A 87 8.85 21.04 -11.22
N CYS A 88 8.08 20.13 -10.61
CA CYS A 88 8.16 18.68 -10.79
C CYS A 88 7.13 18.15 -11.82
N GLY A 89 6.79 18.92 -12.85
CA GLY A 89 5.85 18.52 -13.90
C GLY A 89 6.22 17.20 -14.59
N LEU A 90 5.24 16.57 -15.29
CA LEU A 90 5.31 15.25 -15.91
C LEU A 90 5.51 14.09 -14.90
N SER A 91 5.37 14.36 -13.62
CA SER A 91 5.49 13.33 -12.57
C SER A 91 4.16 12.62 -12.35
N ASN A 92 4.24 11.33 -12.06
CA ASN A 92 3.08 10.48 -11.79
C ASN A 92 3.26 9.77 -10.45
N SER A 93 2.20 9.73 -9.62
CA SER A 93 2.26 9.07 -8.33
C SER A 93 0.93 8.41 -7.99
N PHE A 94 0.97 7.12 -7.67
CA PHE A 94 -0.21 6.33 -7.36
C PHE A 94 -0.03 5.66 -6.00
N LEU A 95 -1.03 5.78 -5.13
CA LEU A 95 -1.07 5.15 -3.81
C LEU A 95 -2.31 4.26 -3.72
N THR A 96 -2.10 2.98 -3.44
CA THR A 96 -3.19 2.01 -3.21
C THR A 96 -3.03 1.38 -1.84
N GLU A 97 -4.04 1.55 -0.98
CA GLU A 97 -4.10 1.00 0.37
C GLU A 97 -5.35 0.12 0.50
N ARG A 98 -5.17 -1.17 0.75
CA ARG A 98 -6.30 -2.11 0.88
C ARG A 98 -6.15 -2.95 2.14
N VAL A 99 -7.23 -3.05 2.92
CA VAL A 99 -7.26 -3.88 4.13
C VAL A 99 -8.49 -4.77 4.14
N LEU A 100 -8.28 -6.07 4.43
CA LEU A 100 -9.34 -7.02 4.73
C LEU A 100 -9.48 -7.19 6.24
N LEU A 101 -10.71 -7.10 6.74
CA LEU A 101 -11.07 -7.40 8.12
C LEU A 101 -11.72 -8.78 8.20
N LEU A 102 -11.12 -9.69 8.95
CA LEU A 102 -11.61 -11.08 9.09
C LEU A 102 -12.40 -11.31 10.38
N SER A 103 -12.45 -10.35 11.28
CA SER A 103 -13.22 -10.46 12.51
C SER A 103 -13.86 -9.12 12.91
N ASP A 104 -14.91 -9.17 13.70
CA ASP A 104 -15.64 -7.97 14.14
C ASP A 104 -14.84 -7.10 15.13
N LYS A 105 -13.81 -7.68 15.77
CA LYS A 105 -12.94 -6.96 16.70
C LYS A 105 -11.68 -6.39 16.03
N ALA A 106 -11.38 -6.81 14.81
CA ALA A 106 -10.29 -6.25 14.03
C ALA A 106 -10.60 -4.79 13.63
N ARG A 107 -9.57 -3.99 13.50
CA ARG A 107 -9.68 -2.57 13.14
C ARG A 107 -8.71 -2.24 12.01
N ALA A 108 -9.13 -1.32 11.16
CA ALA A 108 -8.25 -0.74 10.15
C ALA A 108 -8.54 0.74 9.96
N GLU A 109 -7.50 1.47 9.61
CA GLU A 109 -7.56 2.87 9.24
C GLU A 109 -6.62 3.09 8.05
N THR A 110 -7.08 3.81 7.03
CA THR A 110 -6.26 4.28 5.91
C THR A 110 -6.43 5.78 5.77
N VAL A 111 -5.32 6.53 5.75
CA VAL A 111 -5.30 7.98 5.70
C VAL A 111 -4.40 8.45 4.57
N PRO A 112 -4.91 8.51 3.33
CA PRO A 112 -4.15 9.04 2.21
C PRO A 112 -4.16 10.57 2.19
N GLU A 113 -3.00 11.18 1.96
CA GLU A 113 -2.82 12.62 1.78
C GLU A 113 -2.09 12.94 0.48
N LEU A 114 -2.56 13.98 -0.22
CA LEU A 114 -1.94 14.48 -1.45
C LEU A 114 -1.61 15.97 -1.29
N GLU A 115 -0.36 16.34 -1.54
CA GLU A 115 0.13 17.72 -1.60
C GLU A 115 0.81 17.96 -2.94
N ILE A 116 0.13 18.68 -3.84
CA ILE A 116 0.56 18.87 -5.23
C ILE A 116 0.81 20.34 -5.43
N LEU A 117 2.08 20.71 -5.64
CA LEU A 117 2.54 22.09 -5.76
C LEU A 117 2.92 22.46 -7.20
N THR A 118 2.58 21.63 -8.18
CA THR A 118 2.92 21.86 -9.60
C THR A 118 1.80 21.35 -10.51
N ASP A 119 1.72 21.88 -11.72
CA ASP A 119 0.80 21.45 -12.76
C ASP A 119 1.39 20.30 -13.61
N ASP A 120 0.58 19.75 -14.52
CA ASP A 120 0.98 18.69 -15.47
C ASP A 120 1.49 17.42 -14.78
N VAL A 121 0.70 16.90 -13.85
CA VAL A 121 0.98 15.65 -13.10
C VAL A 121 -0.22 14.73 -13.10
N LYS A 122 0.02 13.43 -12.87
CA LYS A 122 -1.02 12.45 -12.59
C LYS A 122 -0.80 11.92 -11.18
N CYS A 123 -1.69 12.26 -10.28
CA CYS A 123 -1.62 11.81 -8.90
C CYS A 123 -2.99 11.28 -8.47
N SER A 124 -3.01 10.09 -7.90
CA SER A 124 -4.24 9.51 -7.37
C SER A 124 -3.97 8.59 -6.18
N HIS A 125 -5.01 8.41 -5.38
CA HIS A 125 -5.02 7.39 -4.35
C HIS A 125 -6.29 6.54 -4.41
N ALA A 126 -6.19 5.30 -3.93
CA ALA A 126 -7.30 4.40 -3.72
C ALA A 126 -7.15 3.73 -2.34
N ALA A 127 -8.14 3.89 -1.49
CA ALA A 127 -8.18 3.28 -0.17
C ALA A 127 -9.44 2.44 -0.01
N SER A 128 -9.30 1.23 0.55
CA SER A 128 -10.44 0.38 0.84
C SER A 128 -10.24 -0.47 2.09
N ILE A 129 -11.28 -0.55 2.91
CA ILE A 129 -11.38 -1.47 4.04
C ILE A 129 -12.63 -2.29 3.83
N SER A 130 -12.50 -3.60 3.76
CA SER A 130 -13.61 -4.52 3.46
C SER A 130 -13.48 -5.84 4.22
N LYS A 131 -14.55 -6.63 4.20
CA LYS A 131 -14.54 -8.05 4.59
C LYS A 131 -14.46 -8.90 3.33
N ILE A 132 -14.09 -10.18 3.47
CA ILE A 132 -14.21 -11.14 2.38
C ILE A 132 -15.69 -11.25 1.98
N PRO A 133 -16.05 -11.05 0.70
CA PRO A 133 -17.42 -11.22 0.24
C PRO A 133 -17.90 -12.67 0.46
N GLU A 134 -19.09 -12.83 1.06
CA GLU A 134 -19.68 -14.16 1.28
C GLU A 134 -19.85 -14.95 -0.03
N SER A 135 -20.11 -14.27 -1.14
CA SER A 135 -20.23 -14.89 -2.46
C SER A 135 -18.93 -15.59 -2.90
N GLN A 136 -17.77 -15.04 -2.56
CA GLN A 136 -16.47 -15.67 -2.87
C GLN A 136 -16.25 -16.92 -2.02
N LEU A 137 -16.54 -16.83 -0.74
CA LEU A 137 -16.48 -17.99 0.17
C LEU A 137 -17.45 -19.08 -0.28
N PHE A 138 -18.68 -18.73 -0.59
CA PHE A 138 -19.68 -19.67 -1.06
C PHE A 138 -19.24 -20.35 -2.36
N TYR A 139 -18.70 -19.63 -3.31
CA TYR A 139 -18.21 -20.20 -4.57
C TYR A 139 -17.11 -21.23 -4.31
N LEU A 140 -16.12 -20.94 -3.50
CA LEU A 140 -15.03 -21.87 -3.19
C LEU A 140 -15.54 -23.10 -2.41
N GLN A 141 -16.44 -22.90 -1.45
CA GLN A 141 -17.07 -24.00 -0.71
C GLN A 141 -17.93 -24.91 -1.62
N SER A 142 -18.61 -24.36 -2.61
CA SER A 142 -19.36 -25.14 -3.58
C SER A 142 -18.49 -26.02 -4.49
N ARG A 143 -17.18 -25.74 -4.54
CA ARG A 143 -16.15 -26.55 -5.21
C ARG A 143 -15.47 -27.57 -4.28
N GLY A 144 -16.00 -27.76 -3.07
CA GLY A 144 -15.49 -28.74 -2.10
C GLY A 144 -14.35 -28.25 -1.21
N ILE A 145 -14.04 -26.94 -1.25
CA ILE A 145 -13.03 -26.34 -0.38
C ILE A 145 -13.67 -26.00 0.98
N SER A 146 -13.06 -26.37 2.09
CA SER A 146 -13.58 -26.02 3.41
C SER A 146 -13.55 -24.50 3.62
N LYS A 147 -14.41 -23.95 4.49
CA LYS A 147 -14.46 -22.51 4.75
C LYS A 147 -13.08 -21.94 5.12
N LYS A 148 -12.36 -22.63 6.01
CA LYS A 148 -11.02 -22.20 6.43
C LYS A 148 -10.03 -22.16 5.25
N GLN A 149 -9.99 -23.21 4.45
CA GLN A 149 -9.12 -23.25 3.25
C GLN A 149 -9.49 -22.18 2.22
N ALA A 150 -10.79 -21.87 2.07
CA ALA A 150 -11.26 -20.82 1.19
C ALA A 150 -10.80 -19.43 1.69
N GLU A 151 -10.91 -19.17 2.99
CA GLU A 151 -10.40 -17.95 3.60
C GLU A 151 -8.87 -17.82 3.41
N ASP A 152 -8.11 -18.87 3.73
CA ASP A 152 -6.65 -18.89 3.59
C ASP A 152 -6.24 -18.62 2.13
N LEU A 153 -6.90 -19.24 1.15
CA LEU A 153 -6.62 -19.03 -0.27
C LEU A 153 -6.89 -17.59 -0.73
N ILE A 154 -7.97 -16.97 -0.24
CA ILE A 154 -8.28 -15.57 -0.55
C ILE A 154 -7.26 -14.64 0.09
N ILE A 155 -6.84 -14.91 1.33
CA ILE A 155 -5.84 -14.13 2.04
C ILE A 155 -4.50 -14.19 1.31
N ASP A 156 -4.05 -15.37 0.96
CA ASP A 156 -2.78 -15.59 0.25
C ASP A 156 -2.77 -14.82 -1.08
N GLY A 157 -3.84 -14.97 -1.89
CA GLY A 157 -3.96 -14.24 -3.15
C GLY A 157 -4.10 -12.72 -2.97
N PHE A 158 -4.70 -12.27 -1.86
CA PHE A 158 -4.80 -10.85 -1.56
C PHE A 158 -3.46 -10.25 -1.12
N LEU A 159 -2.66 -10.96 -0.34
CA LEU A 159 -1.37 -10.50 0.17
C LEU A 159 -0.24 -10.69 -0.86
N ASP A 160 -0.42 -11.55 -1.86
CA ASP A 160 0.56 -11.76 -2.93
C ASP A 160 0.66 -10.49 -3.81
N LEU A 161 1.74 -9.73 -3.63
CA LEU A 161 2.04 -8.55 -4.43
C LEU A 161 2.94 -8.97 -5.60
N PRO A 162 2.53 -8.71 -6.86
CA PRO A 162 3.38 -9.01 -8.00
C PRO A 162 4.66 -8.16 -7.91
N MET A 163 5.80 -8.82 -7.87
CA MET A 163 7.07 -8.17 -8.16
C MET A 163 7.15 -8.02 -9.68
N LEU A 164 7.01 -6.80 -10.16
CA LEU A 164 7.14 -6.45 -11.57
C LEU A 164 8.61 -6.29 -11.99
#